data_20e10436670d807545e97c79157bec69
#
_entry.id   20e10436670d807545e97c79157bec69
#
_cell.length_a   1.000
_cell.length_b   1.000
_cell.length_c   1.000
_cell.angle_alpha   90.00
_cell.angle_beta   90.00
_cell.angle_gamma   90.00
#
_symmetry.space_group_name_H-M   'P 1'
#
loop_
_entity.id
_entity.type
_entity.pdbx_description
1 polymer ?
#
loop_
_entity_poly.entity_id
_entity_poly.type
_entity_poly.pdbx_seq_one_letter_code
_entity_poly.pdbx_strand_id
1 'polypeptide(L)'
;LKRFDNNSSTKKLFLKAKIYELFSYIFNKNRDLNVEQCPYLTNEENFKKIKKAKEIIIEKMMDPPTLKDLSFEIDLSLKKLKEGFKKIYGKPVYQFLLEHKMELAKKLLSDSKNNVNEVSLKLGYSTASHFIAAFKNRYGVTPKMFKKNYWKRAHVAELVDALGWGPNNQIGCGSSSLLVRTL
;
A
#
# COMPACT_ATOMS: atom_id res chain seq x y z
N LEU A 1 23.81 36.69 -9.86
CA LEU A 1 23.98 35.58 -8.86
C LEU A 1 24.29 36.22 -7.51
N LYS A 2 23.26 36.40 -6.65
CA LYS A 2 23.43 36.92 -5.29
C LYS A 2 24.09 35.83 -4.44
N ARG A 3 25.26 36.15 -3.82
CA ARG A 3 25.89 35.35 -2.78
C ARG A 3 24.90 35.20 -1.63
N PHE A 4 24.51 33.96 -1.33
CA PHE A 4 23.76 33.67 -0.13
C PHE A 4 24.73 33.67 1.07
N ASP A 5 24.48 34.54 2.02
CA ASP A 5 25.22 34.57 3.27
C ASP A 5 25.09 33.23 4.01
N ASN A 6 26.23 32.76 4.49
CA ASN A 6 26.46 31.39 4.99
C ASN A 6 25.89 31.19 6.43
N ASN A 7 24.76 31.82 6.76
CA ASN A 7 24.14 31.66 8.05
C ASN A 7 23.36 30.32 8.10
N SER A 8 23.73 29.45 9.03
CA SER A 8 23.19 28.08 9.20
C SER A 8 21.65 28.03 9.21
N SER A 9 21.01 29.06 9.74
CA SER A 9 19.54 29.16 9.83
C SER A 9 18.88 29.43 8.49
N THR A 10 19.46 30.32 7.66
CA THR A 10 18.96 30.61 6.30
C THR A 10 19.15 29.43 5.37
N LYS A 11 20.22 28.66 5.51
CA LYS A 11 20.46 27.43 4.74
C LYS A 11 19.44 26.35 5.08
N LYS A 12 19.10 26.19 6.36
CA LYS A 12 18.05 25.24 6.82
C LYS A 12 16.68 25.66 6.30
N LEU A 13 16.35 26.95 6.31
CA LEU A 13 15.08 27.47 5.79
C LEU A 13 14.96 27.26 4.28
N PHE A 14 16.05 27.54 3.53
CA PHE A 14 16.11 27.29 2.09
C PHE A 14 15.95 25.83 1.74
N LEU A 15 16.59 24.90 2.47
CA LEU A 15 16.43 23.46 2.30
C LEU A 15 14.99 23.01 2.58
N LYS A 16 14.37 23.51 3.65
CA LYS A 16 12.97 23.23 3.94
C LYS A 16 12.04 23.72 2.82
N ALA A 17 12.25 24.94 2.31
CA ALA A 17 11.46 25.47 1.21
C ALA A 17 11.60 24.63 -0.07
N LYS A 18 12.81 24.16 -0.40
CA LYS A 18 13.04 23.25 -1.54
C LYS A 18 12.41 21.88 -1.34
N ILE A 19 12.41 21.37 -0.13
CA ILE A 19 11.70 20.12 0.20
C ILE A 19 10.19 20.31 0.00
N TYR A 20 9.59 21.39 0.48
CA TYR A 20 8.17 21.67 0.28
C TYR A 20 7.82 21.89 -1.21
N GLU A 21 8.70 22.54 -1.97
CA GLU A 21 8.55 22.68 -3.42
C GLU A 21 8.55 21.33 -4.13
N LEU A 22 9.48 20.42 -3.78
CA LEU A 22 9.53 19.05 -4.30
C LEU A 22 8.29 18.23 -3.89
N PHE A 23 7.86 18.33 -2.65
CA PHE A 23 6.62 17.70 -2.21
C PHE A 23 5.41 18.24 -2.98
N SER A 24 5.30 19.56 -3.14
CA SER A 24 4.25 20.18 -3.96
C SER A 24 4.27 19.66 -5.39
N TYR A 25 5.44 19.53 -6.00
CA TYR A 25 5.59 19.00 -7.37
C TYR A 25 5.18 17.51 -7.44
N ILE A 26 5.62 16.69 -6.48
CA ILE A 26 5.27 15.26 -6.42
C ILE A 26 3.77 15.07 -6.19
N PHE A 27 3.18 15.84 -5.28
CA PHE A 27 1.75 15.77 -4.99
C PHE A 27 0.90 16.37 -6.10
N ASN A 28 1.35 17.44 -6.79
CA ASN A 28 0.66 17.98 -7.97
C ASN A 28 0.78 17.04 -9.18
N LYS A 29 1.91 16.35 -9.38
CA LYS A 29 2.04 15.35 -10.45
C LYS A 29 1.04 14.21 -10.32
N ASN A 30 0.62 13.90 -9.08
CA ASN A 30 -0.50 12.97 -8.84
C ASN A 30 -1.89 13.63 -9.05
N ARG A 31 -1.97 14.97 -9.14
CA ARG A 31 -3.20 15.71 -9.52
C ARG A 31 -3.33 15.90 -11.04
N ASP A 32 -2.26 15.78 -11.81
CA ASP A 32 -2.27 15.79 -13.28
C ASP A 32 -2.75 14.46 -13.91
N LEU A 33 -3.48 13.66 -13.17
CA LEU A 33 -4.51 12.87 -13.80
C LEU A 33 -5.45 13.90 -14.41
N ASN A 34 -5.43 14.00 -15.75
CA ASN A 34 -6.30 14.84 -16.58
C ASN A 34 -7.78 14.61 -16.27
N VAL A 35 -8.21 14.97 -15.07
CA VAL A 35 -9.61 14.91 -14.64
C VAL A 35 -10.41 15.90 -15.46
N GLU A 36 -9.80 17.05 -15.81
CA GLU A 36 -10.44 18.12 -16.58
C GLU A 36 -10.67 17.79 -18.07
N GLN A 37 -9.94 16.82 -18.64
CA GLN A 37 -10.09 16.44 -20.05
C GLN A 37 -10.94 15.20 -20.30
N CYS A 38 -11.56 14.61 -19.26
CA CYS A 38 -12.47 13.51 -19.46
C CYS A 38 -13.92 13.99 -19.48
N PRO A 39 -14.59 13.98 -20.64
CA PRO A 39 -16.02 14.33 -20.73
C PRO A 39 -16.90 13.51 -19.78
N TYR A 40 -16.39 12.35 -19.30
CA TYR A 40 -17.11 11.46 -18.38
C TYR A 40 -16.88 11.80 -16.89
N LEU A 41 -15.88 12.64 -16.55
CA LEU A 41 -15.57 13.03 -15.18
C LEU A 41 -15.89 14.51 -14.87
N THR A 42 -16.30 15.28 -15.86
CA THR A 42 -16.82 16.64 -15.68
C THR A 42 -18.14 16.66 -14.90
N ASN A 43 -18.79 15.50 -14.76
CA ASN A 43 -19.99 15.37 -13.92
C ASN A 43 -19.59 14.75 -12.57
N GLU A 44 -19.64 15.54 -11.50
CA GLU A 44 -19.41 15.12 -10.12
C GLU A 44 -20.27 13.91 -9.72
N GLU A 45 -21.43 13.78 -10.32
CA GLU A 45 -22.34 12.63 -10.15
C GLU A 45 -21.69 11.33 -10.66
N ASN A 46 -21.10 11.31 -11.84
CA ASN A 46 -20.42 10.14 -12.38
C ASN A 46 -19.22 9.72 -11.51
N PHE A 47 -18.50 10.68 -10.94
CA PHE A 47 -17.40 10.40 -10.01
C PHE A 47 -17.92 9.72 -8.74
N LYS A 48 -19.02 10.21 -8.15
CA LYS A 48 -19.68 9.60 -6.99
C LYS A 48 -20.16 8.17 -7.31
N LYS A 49 -20.76 7.94 -8.47
CA LYS A 49 -21.19 6.62 -8.93
C LYS A 49 -20.01 5.64 -9.06
N ILE A 50 -18.87 6.07 -9.61
CA ILE A 50 -17.68 5.21 -9.72
C ILE A 50 -17.06 4.92 -8.35
N LYS A 51 -17.08 5.88 -7.44
CA LYS A 51 -16.64 5.65 -6.06
C LYS A 51 -17.53 4.62 -5.36
N LYS A 52 -18.83 4.70 -5.55
CA LYS A 52 -19.81 3.69 -5.07
C LYS A 52 -19.52 2.31 -5.67
N ALA A 53 -19.20 2.22 -6.98
CA ALA A 53 -18.79 0.96 -7.60
C ALA A 53 -17.60 0.30 -6.92
N LYS A 54 -16.59 1.08 -6.53
CA LYS A 54 -15.45 0.58 -5.75
C LYS A 54 -15.89 0.03 -4.39
N GLU A 55 -16.77 0.72 -3.69
CA GLU A 55 -17.26 0.30 -2.38
C GLU A 55 -18.00 -1.03 -2.49
N ILE A 56 -18.94 -1.15 -3.44
CA ILE A 56 -19.70 -2.38 -3.72
C ILE A 56 -18.78 -3.57 -4.05
N ILE A 57 -17.77 -3.38 -4.91
CA ILE A 57 -16.88 -4.47 -5.33
C ILE A 57 -15.97 -4.93 -4.19
N ILE A 58 -15.63 -4.05 -3.26
CA ILE A 58 -14.86 -4.41 -2.06
C ILE A 58 -15.76 -5.12 -1.05
N GLU A 59 -16.96 -4.63 -0.82
CA GLU A 59 -17.92 -5.22 0.11
C GLU A 59 -18.31 -6.64 -0.33
N LYS A 60 -18.64 -6.80 -1.61
CA LYS A 60 -19.01 -8.08 -2.22
C LYS A 60 -17.78 -8.85 -2.76
N MET A 61 -16.59 -8.68 -2.18
CA MET A 61 -15.36 -9.26 -2.75
C MET A 61 -15.34 -10.78 -2.79
N MET A 62 -16.10 -11.46 -1.92
CA MET A 62 -16.16 -12.94 -1.90
C MET A 62 -16.94 -13.47 -3.12
N ASP A 63 -18.02 -12.79 -3.48
CA ASP A 63 -18.86 -13.09 -4.66
C ASP A 63 -19.12 -11.77 -5.42
N PRO A 64 -18.14 -11.31 -6.21
CA PRO A 64 -18.23 -10.01 -6.86
C PRO A 64 -19.26 -10.02 -7.99
N PRO A 65 -20.09 -8.96 -8.09
CA PRO A 65 -21.07 -8.81 -9.16
C PRO A 65 -20.39 -8.74 -10.53
N THR A 66 -21.11 -9.14 -11.58
CA THR A 66 -20.60 -8.91 -12.94
C THR A 66 -20.52 -7.42 -13.25
N LEU A 67 -19.68 -7.04 -14.23
CA LEU A 67 -19.60 -5.63 -14.62
C LEU A 67 -20.92 -5.06 -15.13
N LYS A 68 -21.80 -5.91 -15.67
CA LYS A 68 -23.14 -5.52 -16.11
C LYS A 68 -24.01 -5.20 -14.88
N ASP A 69 -24.04 -6.10 -13.90
CA ASP A 69 -24.83 -5.90 -12.68
C ASP A 69 -24.33 -4.69 -11.89
N LEU A 70 -23.00 -4.56 -11.79
CA LEU A 70 -22.39 -3.40 -11.14
C LEU A 70 -22.75 -2.08 -11.85
N SER A 71 -22.74 -2.07 -13.20
CA SER A 71 -23.11 -0.88 -13.97
C SER A 71 -24.59 -0.52 -13.78
N PHE A 72 -25.45 -1.52 -13.67
CA PHE A 72 -26.88 -1.34 -13.39
C PHE A 72 -27.11 -0.82 -11.96
N GLU A 73 -26.43 -1.41 -10.95
CA GLU A 73 -26.56 -1.03 -9.54
C GLU A 73 -26.15 0.43 -9.27
N ILE A 74 -25.19 0.97 -10.04
CA ILE A 74 -24.76 2.37 -9.92
C ILE A 74 -25.42 3.31 -10.93
N ASP A 75 -26.34 2.82 -11.74
CA ASP A 75 -27.01 3.59 -12.81
C ASP A 75 -25.98 4.29 -13.71
N LEU A 76 -25.05 3.52 -14.28
CA LEU A 76 -24.03 4.00 -15.20
C LEU A 76 -23.84 3.03 -16.35
N SER A 77 -23.68 3.51 -17.59
CA SER A 77 -23.44 2.60 -18.71
C SER A 77 -22.13 1.82 -18.51
N LEU A 78 -22.09 0.56 -18.97
CA LEU A 78 -20.92 -0.31 -18.85
C LEU A 78 -19.63 0.30 -19.41
N LYS A 79 -19.74 1.07 -20.50
CA LYS A 79 -18.61 1.80 -21.10
C LYS A 79 -18.09 2.87 -20.14
N LYS A 80 -18.97 3.71 -19.61
CA LYS A 80 -18.62 4.76 -18.65
C LYS A 80 -18.01 4.19 -17.37
N LEU A 81 -18.55 3.07 -16.86
CA LEU A 81 -17.98 2.37 -15.71
C LEU A 81 -16.54 1.92 -15.99
N LYS A 82 -16.29 1.20 -17.10
CA LYS A 82 -14.94 0.69 -17.42
C LYS A 82 -13.93 1.82 -17.60
N GLU A 83 -14.27 2.82 -18.39
CA GLU A 83 -13.37 3.95 -18.70
C GLU A 83 -13.15 4.83 -17.48
N GLY A 84 -14.21 5.20 -16.76
CA GLY A 84 -14.13 6.04 -15.58
C GLY A 84 -13.39 5.36 -14.44
N PHE A 85 -13.65 4.06 -14.20
CA PHE A 85 -12.95 3.31 -13.17
C PHE A 85 -11.44 3.20 -13.46
N LYS A 86 -11.08 2.87 -14.72
CA LYS A 86 -9.68 2.83 -15.14
C LYS A 86 -9.00 4.20 -15.03
N LYS A 87 -9.73 5.29 -15.32
CA LYS A 87 -9.19 6.64 -15.25
C LYS A 87 -8.97 7.10 -13.82
N ILE A 88 -9.89 6.81 -12.89
CA ILE A 88 -9.80 7.20 -11.47
C ILE A 88 -8.80 6.32 -10.71
N TYR A 89 -8.82 5.01 -10.92
CA TYR A 89 -8.02 4.05 -10.15
C TYR A 89 -6.81 3.49 -10.91
N GLY A 90 -6.57 3.91 -12.16
CA GLY A 90 -5.43 3.50 -12.99
C GLY A 90 -5.52 2.08 -13.54
N LYS A 91 -6.57 1.31 -13.22
CA LYS A 91 -6.70 -0.11 -13.57
C LYS A 91 -8.15 -0.55 -13.73
N PRO A 92 -8.41 -1.66 -14.46
CA PRO A 92 -9.74 -2.25 -14.58
C PRO A 92 -10.30 -2.72 -13.23
N VAL A 93 -11.63 -2.78 -13.11
CA VAL A 93 -12.36 -3.13 -11.88
C VAL A 93 -11.87 -4.44 -11.25
N TYR A 94 -11.78 -5.52 -12.03
CA TYR A 94 -11.37 -6.83 -11.48
C TYR A 94 -9.89 -6.90 -11.16
N GLN A 95 -9.03 -6.17 -11.86
CA GLN A 95 -7.62 -6.07 -11.50
C GLN A 95 -7.44 -5.31 -10.18
N PHE A 96 -8.23 -4.25 -9.99
CA PHE A 96 -8.28 -3.53 -8.72
C PHE A 96 -8.70 -4.45 -7.56
N LEU A 97 -9.78 -5.23 -7.78
CA LEU A 97 -10.26 -6.20 -6.78
C LEU A 97 -9.22 -7.27 -6.47
N LEU A 98 -8.55 -7.82 -7.50
CA LEU A 98 -7.50 -8.82 -7.31
C LEU A 98 -6.34 -8.27 -6.45
N GLU A 99 -5.89 -7.07 -6.75
CA GLU A 99 -4.83 -6.44 -5.95
C GLU A 99 -5.28 -6.17 -4.52
N HIS A 100 -6.52 -5.73 -4.32
CA HIS A 100 -7.09 -5.53 -2.99
C HIS A 100 -7.14 -6.85 -2.20
N LYS A 101 -7.61 -7.95 -2.83
CA LYS A 101 -7.58 -9.30 -2.24
C LYS A 101 -6.16 -9.72 -1.86
N MET A 102 -5.16 -9.43 -2.69
CA MET A 102 -3.77 -9.80 -2.42
C MET A 102 -3.16 -8.99 -1.26
N GLU A 103 -3.46 -7.70 -1.15
CA GLU A 103 -3.03 -6.90 -0.01
C GLU A 103 -3.69 -7.35 1.30
N LEU A 104 -4.97 -7.70 1.25
CA LEU A 104 -5.66 -8.28 2.40
C LEU A 104 -5.09 -9.66 2.76
N ALA A 105 -4.74 -10.48 1.75
CA ALA A 105 -4.06 -11.76 1.95
C ALA A 105 -2.77 -11.61 2.76
N LYS A 106 -1.94 -10.63 2.42
CA LYS A 106 -0.69 -10.36 3.17
C LYS A 106 -0.98 -10.07 4.64
N LYS A 107 -1.96 -9.20 4.91
CA LYS A 107 -2.36 -8.85 6.28
C LYS A 107 -2.83 -10.09 7.05
N LEU A 108 -3.70 -10.91 6.44
CA LEU A 108 -4.22 -12.12 7.07
C LEU A 108 -3.14 -13.20 7.31
N LEU A 109 -2.18 -13.33 6.39
CA LEU A 109 -1.06 -14.28 6.51
C LEU A 109 0.00 -13.82 7.52
N SER A 110 0.07 -12.54 7.84
CA SER A 110 0.93 -12.01 8.90
C SER A 110 0.44 -12.39 10.29
N ASP A 111 -0.83 -12.77 10.43
CA ASP A 111 -1.36 -13.34 11.68
C ASP A 111 -1.03 -14.84 11.75
N SER A 112 -0.46 -15.28 12.88
CA SER A 112 -0.11 -16.68 13.12
C SER A 112 -1.30 -17.62 13.11
N LYS A 113 -2.46 -17.12 13.51
CA LYS A 113 -3.71 -17.89 13.66
C LYS A 113 -4.31 -18.35 12.34
N ASN A 114 -4.15 -17.57 11.27
CA ASN A 114 -4.75 -17.89 9.98
C ASN A 114 -3.89 -18.89 9.20
N ASN A 115 -4.49 -19.96 8.70
CA ASN A 115 -3.83 -20.85 7.73
C ASN A 115 -4.12 -20.43 6.27
N VAL A 116 -3.37 -21.00 5.33
CA VAL A 116 -3.47 -20.61 3.89
C VAL A 116 -4.85 -20.95 3.32
N ASN A 117 -5.46 -22.05 3.74
CA ASN A 117 -6.77 -22.46 3.27
C ASN A 117 -7.87 -21.53 3.80
N GLU A 118 -7.81 -21.18 5.08
CA GLU A 118 -8.75 -20.21 5.68
C GLU A 118 -8.65 -18.84 5.00
N VAL A 119 -7.43 -18.38 4.73
CA VAL A 119 -7.24 -17.10 4.01
C VAL A 119 -7.83 -17.17 2.61
N SER A 120 -7.66 -18.29 1.89
CA SER A 120 -8.22 -18.45 0.54
C SER A 120 -9.76 -18.37 0.56
N LEU A 121 -10.40 -19.01 1.54
CA LEU A 121 -11.86 -18.98 1.71
C LEU A 121 -12.36 -17.56 2.08
N LYS A 122 -11.71 -16.91 3.04
CA LYS A 122 -12.04 -15.52 3.44
C LYS A 122 -11.95 -14.53 2.29
N LEU A 123 -11.13 -14.82 1.28
CA LEU A 123 -10.97 -13.97 0.08
C LEU A 123 -11.91 -14.37 -1.07
N GLY A 124 -12.76 -15.40 -0.87
CA GLY A 124 -13.70 -15.87 -1.87
C GLY A 124 -13.06 -16.64 -3.03
N TYR A 125 -11.98 -17.39 -2.76
CA TYR A 125 -11.46 -18.34 -3.74
C TYR A 125 -12.12 -19.69 -3.59
N SER A 126 -12.61 -20.26 -4.68
CA SER A 126 -13.22 -21.58 -4.69
C SER A 126 -12.25 -22.69 -4.30
N THR A 127 -10.96 -22.52 -4.58
CA THR A 127 -9.89 -23.46 -4.21
C THR A 127 -8.64 -22.72 -3.73
N ALA A 128 -7.94 -23.33 -2.77
CA ALA A 128 -6.67 -22.82 -2.29
C ALA A 128 -5.60 -22.77 -3.40
N SER A 129 -5.66 -23.65 -4.40
CA SER A 129 -4.72 -23.69 -5.50
C SER A 129 -4.79 -22.42 -6.35
N HIS A 130 -5.98 -21.93 -6.66
CA HIS A 130 -6.17 -20.67 -7.40
C HIS A 130 -5.63 -19.48 -6.61
N PHE A 131 -5.88 -19.45 -5.30
CA PHE A 131 -5.31 -18.42 -4.43
C PHE A 131 -3.78 -18.46 -4.41
N ILE A 132 -3.17 -19.66 -4.23
CA ILE A 132 -1.72 -19.84 -4.20
C ILE A 132 -1.08 -19.37 -5.51
N ALA A 133 -1.67 -19.72 -6.65
CA ALA A 133 -1.20 -19.27 -7.96
C ALA A 133 -1.27 -17.73 -8.11
N ALA A 134 -2.41 -17.13 -7.76
CA ALA A 134 -2.60 -15.69 -7.82
C ALA A 134 -1.62 -14.94 -6.90
N PHE A 135 -1.43 -15.44 -5.68
CA PHE A 135 -0.49 -14.86 -4.71
C PHE A 135 0.96 -14.96 -5.18
N LYS A 136 1.36 -16.13 -5.71
CA LYS A 136 2.71 -16.34 -6.27
C LYS A 136 2.97 -15.44 -7.48
N ASN A 137 1.99 -15.29 -8.38
CA ASN A 137 2.10 -14.37 -9.52
C ASN A 137 2.29 -12.91 -9.07
N ARG A 138 1.65 -12.49 -7.98
CA ARG A 138 1.74 -11.11 -7.50
C ARG A 138 3.03 -10.83 -6.73
N TYR A 139 3.49 -11.78 -5.89
CA TYR A 139 4.58 -11.55 -4.93
C TYR A 139 5.84 -12.39 -5.18
N GLY A 140 5.85 -13.24 -6.20
CA GLY A 140 6.98 -14.11 -6.53
C GLY A 140 7.18 -15.30 -5.58
N VAL A 141 6.46 -15.35 -4.46
CA VAL A 141 6.57 -16.40 -3.43
C VAL A 141 5.22 -16.99 -3.08
N THR A 142 5.18 -18.24 -2.65
CA THR A 142 3.93 -18.86 -2.20
C THR A 142 3.47 -18.29 -0.85
N PRO A 143 2.15 -18.32 -0.52
CA PRO A 143 1.64 -17.86 0.76
C PRO A 143 2.34 -18.52 1.97
N LYS A 144 2.64 -19.83 1.87
CA LYS A 144 3.35 -20.59 2.91
C LYS A 144 4.77 -20.07 3.13
N MET A 145 5.51 -19.80 2.05
CA MET A 145 6.86 -19.22 2.14
C MET A 145 6.82 -17.79 2.65
N PHE A 146 5.84 -17.00 2.20
CA PHE A 146 5.63 -15.63 2.70
C PHE A 146 5.42 -15.63 4.21
N LYS A 147 4.52 -16.47 4.73
CA LYS A 147 4.24 -16.61 6.16
C LYS A 147 5.51 -17.01 6.93
N LYS A 148 6.25 -18.03 6.48
CA LYS A 148 7.51 -18.49 7.11
C LYS A 148 8.57 -17.39 7.17
N ASN A 149 8.74 -16.62 6.08
CA ASN A 149 9.74 -15.55 6.01
C ASN A 149 9.33 -14.34 6.84
N TYR A 150 8.03 -14.01 6.91
CA TYR A 150 7.50 -12.95 7.75
C TYR A 150 7.80 -13.22 9.23
N TRP A 151 7.52 -14.42 9.71
CA TRP A 151 7.75 -14.79 11.11
C TRP A 151 9.23 -14.89 11.47
N LYS A 152 10.09 -15.33 10.53
CA LYS A 152 11.53 -15.28 10.76
C LYS A 152 12.04 -13.84 10.97
N ARG A 153 11.58 -12.91 10.16
CA ARG A 153 11.96 -11.48 10.29
C ARG A 153 11.39 -10.86 11.57
N ALA A 154 10.15 -11.16 11.92
CA ALA A 154 9.53 -10.68 13.15
C ALA A 154 10.31 -11.16 14.40
N HIS A 155 10.69 -12.44 14.46
CA HIS A 155 11.48 -13.01 15.56
C HIS A 155 12.88 -12.40 15.65
N VAL A 156 13.54 -12.15 14.52
CA VAL A 156 14.85 -11.48 14.52
C VAL A 156 14.73 -10.05 15.02
N ALA A 157 13.71 -9.30 14.60
CA ALA A 157 13.46 -7.95 15.07
C ALA A 157 13.22 -7.92 16.59
N GLU A 158 12.40 -8.83 17.10
CA GLU A 158 12.13 -8.97 18.53
C GLU A 158 13.39 -9.33 19.33
N LEU A 159 14.26 -10.20 18.80
CA LEU A 159 15.54 -10.52 19.41
C LEU A 159 16.51 -9.33 19.40
N VAL A 160 16.57 -8.57 18.31
CA VAL A 160 17.41 -7.37 18.19
C VAL A 160 16.97 -6.30 19.19
N ASP A 161 15.64 -6.11 19.35
CA ASP A 161 15.09 -5.19 20.34
C ASP A 161 15.33 -5.69 21.78
N ALA A 162 15.17 -6.98 22.03
CA ALA A 162 15.45 -7.60 23.35
C ALA A 162 16.94 -7.54 23.74
N LEU A 163 17.83 -7.59 22.75
CA LEU A 163 19.29 -7.45 22.95
C LEU A 163 19.74 -5.99 23.03
N GLY A 164 18.81 -5.03 22.87
CA GLY A 164 19.12 -3.61 22.90
C GLY A 164 19.86 -3.09 21.66
N TRP A 165 19.84 -3.83 20.55
CA TRP A 165 20.49 -3.45 19.30
C TRP A 165 19.53 -2.78 18.28
N GLY A 166 18.33 -2.43 18.72
CA GLY A 166 17.34 -1.74 17.89
C GLY A 166 17.75 -0.30 17.57
N PRO A 167 17.21 0.29 16.50
CA PRO A 167 17.61 1.62 16.01
C PRO A 167 17.30 2.77 16.99
N ASN A 168 16.57 2.54 18.06
CA ASN A 168 16.23 3.53 19.08
C ASN A 168 17.14 3.50 20.33
N ASN A 169 18.07 2.55 20.45
CA ASN A 169 19.06 2.58 21.52
C ASN A 169 20.25 3.44 21.07
N GLN A 170 20.24 4.70 21.46
CA GLN A 170 21.46 5.51 21.52
C GLN A 170 22.43 4.78 22.45
N ILE A 171 23.45 4.15 21.86
CA ILE A 171 24.62 3.72 22.61
C ILE A 171 25.26 5.02 23.17
N GLY A 172 24.95 5.32 24.42
CA GLY A 172 25.64 6.34 25.14
C GLY A 172 27.12 5.97 25.14
N CYS A 173 27.96 6.76 24.47
CA CYS A 173 29.39 6.71 24.60
C CYS A 173 29.74 7.07 26.07
N GLY A 174 29.61 6.09 26.94
CA GLY A 174 30.12 6.13 28.30
C GLY A 174 31.59 5.83 28.25
N SER A 175 32.38 6.83 28.62
CA SER A 175 33.84 6.86 28.73
C SER A 175 34.42 5.57 29.32
N SER A 176 35.28 4.92 28.57
CA SER A 176 36.17 3.87 29.05
C SER A 176 37.13 4.46 30.12
N SER A 177 36.91 4.16 31.36
CA SER A 177 37.96 4.14 32.34
C SER A 177 38.35 2.69 32.62
N LEU A 178 39.28 2.20 31.84
CA LEU A 178 40.07 1.01 32.14
C LEU A 178 40.88 1.24 33.42
N LEU A 179 40.39 0.71 34.53
CA LEU A 179 41.22 0.50 35.70
C LEU A 179 41.84 -0.89 35.60
N VAL A 180 43.08 -0.92 35.09
CA VAL A 180 44.03 -1.98 35.33
C VAL A 180 44.24 -2.11 36.84
N ARG A 181 43.93 -3.25 37.43
CA ARG A 181 44.49 -3.69 38.71
C ARG A 181 45.07 -5.08 38.55
N THR A 182 46.39 -5.07 38.53
CA THR A 182 47.26 -6.19 38.88
C THR A 182 46.94 -6.77 40.25
N LEU A 183 46.79 -8.06 40.35
CA LEU A 183 47.47 -9.01 41.25
C LEU A 183 47.12 -10.41 40.84
#